data_379b71f450800df11c4447b77afb4f5e
#
_entry.id   379b71f450800df11c4447b77afb4f5e
#
_cell.length_a   1.000
_cell.length_b   1.000
_cell.length_c   1.000
_cell.angle_alpha   90.00
_cell.angle_beta   90.00
_cell.angle_gamma   90.00
#
_symmetry.space_group_name_H-M   'P 1'
#
loop_
_entity.id
_entity.type
_entity.pdbx_description
1 polymer ?
#
loop_
_entity_poly.entity_id
_entity_poly.type
_entity_poly.pdbx_seq_one_letter_code
_entity_poly.pdbx_strand_id
1 'polypeptide(L)'
;MVTAMPARTSPPPDQSTETPHYHGHRERLRERFYGAGPEALSDYELLEMALFPALPRRDTKPLAKVLLKTFGSFAEVIHAPVARLREVEGIGEASINQIKLLAAAASRVAKGEIKRKIALSSWNDVIEYCRTGMAFADKEQFRLLFLDKRNQLIADEVQQTGTIDHTPVYPREVIKRALELSATALILVHNHPSGDPTPSQADIHMTRAIVQIATPLGISVHDHIIVGKNGHASLKGMKLI
;
A
#
# COMPACT_ATOMS: atom_id res chain seq x y z
N MET A 1 28.18 -82.25 23.96
CA MET A 1 27.20 -81.16 24.07
C MET A 1 27.88 -79.87 23.63
N VAL A 2 27.53 -79.41 22.41
CA VAL A 2 28.08 -78.18 21.84
C VAL A 2 26.93 -77.17 21.84
N THR A 3 27.08 -76.12 22.66
CA THR A 3 26.08 -75.09 22.86
C THR A 3 26.24 -74.06 21.75
N ALA A 4 25.22 -73.89 20.89
CA ALA A 4 25.20 -72.90 19.82
C ALA A 4 24.98 -71.49 20.41
N MET A 5 25.80 -70.53 20.01
CA MET A 5 25.62 -69.07 20.28
C MET A 5 24.53 -68.48 19.38
N PRO A 6 23.68 -67.57 19.89
CA PRO A 6 22.70 -66.90 19.07
C PRO A 6 23.36 -65.84 18.17
N ALA A 7 22.84 -65.74 16.95
CA ALA A 7 23.25 -64.77 15.92
C ALA A 7 22.95 -63.33 16.38
N ARG A 8 23.92 -62.41 16.20
CA ARG A 8 23.74 -60.96 16.34
C ARG A 8 22.90 -60.44 15.20
N THR A 9 21.71 -59.92 15.48
CA THR A 9 20.92 -59.15 14.53
C THR A 9 21.50 -57.74 14.40
N SER A 10 21.79 -57.32 13.17
CA SER A 10 22.25 -55.96 12.83
C SER A 10 21.15 -54.97 13.14
N PRO A 11 21.47 -53.76 13.61
CA PRO A 11 20.47 -52.69 13.80
C PRO A 11 19.89 -52.24 12.44
N PRO A 12 18.63 -51.77 12.41
CA PRO A 12 18.02 -51.28 11.20
C PRO A 12 18.74 -49.99 10.73
N PRO A 13 18.67 -49.69 9.42
CA PRO A 13 19.35 -48.53 8.84
C PRO A 13 18.80 -47.24 9.44
N ASP A 14 19.72 -46.37 9.76
CA ASP A 14 19.52 -44.99 10.20
C ASP A 14 18.50 -44.27 9.30
N GLN A 15 17.37 -43.86 9.88
CA GLN A 15 16.46 -42.94 9.23
C GLN A 15 17.15 -41.57 9.19
N SER A 16 17.88 -41.32 8.09
CA SER A 16 18.39 -40.00 7.78
C SER A 16 17.24 -38.98 7.90
N THR A 17 17.36 -38.13 8.89
CA THR A 17 16.52 -36.96 9.04
C THR A 17 16.81 -36.04 7.85
N GLU A 18 16.09 -36.22 6.75
CA GLU A 18 16.10 -35.27 5.64
C GLU A 18 15.68 -33.92 6.20
N THR A 19 16.62 -32.99 6.26
CA THR A 19 16.35 -31.60 6.62
C THR A 19 15.33 -31.05 5.60
N PRO A 20 14.19 -30.51 6.06
CA PRO A 20 13.16 -30.05 5.14
C PRO A 20 13.72 -29.06 4.09
N HIS A 21 13.43 -29.28 2.82
CA HIS A 21 13.95 -28.51 1.68
C HIS A 21 13.83 -26.98 1.82
N TYR A 22 12.92 -26.48 2.67
CA TYR A 22 12.71 -25.04 2.89
C TYR A 22 13.79 -24.36 3.74
N HIS A 23 14.60 -25.07 4.55
CA HIS A 23 15.65 -24.42 5.33
C HIS A 23 16.75 -23.83 4.43
N GLY A 24 17.29 -24.60 3.52
CA GLY A 24 18.27 -24.09 2.56
C GLY A 24 17.70 -23.09 1.54
N HIS A 25 16.37 -23.15 1.30
CA HIS A 25 15.70 -22.20 0.41
C HIS A 25 15.63 -20.80 1.02
N ARG A 26 15.26 -20.67 2.30
CA ARG A 26 15.20 -19.38 3.00
C ARG A 26 16.55 -18.68 3.05
N GLU A 27 17.62 -19.43 3.27
CA GLU A 27 18.97 -18.89 3.30
C GLU A 27 19.36 -18.34 1.92
N ARG A 28 19.21 -19.13 0.88
CA ARG A 28 19.48 -18.68 -0.51
C ARG A 28 18.67 -17.45 -0.91
N LEU A 29 17.42 -17.35 -0.43
CA LEU A 29 16.57 -16.19 -0.72
C LEU A 29 17.09 -14.92 -0.04
N ARG A 30 17.55 -15.03 1.23
CA ARG A 30 18.18 -13.95 1.96
C ARG A 30 19.50 -13.53 1.33
N GLU A 31 20.35 -14.50 0.96
CA GLU A 31 21.60 -14.22 0.27
C GLU A 31 21.40 -13.46 -1.04
N ARG A 32 20.40 -13.84 -1.82
CA ARG A 32 20.03 -13.09 -3.04
C ARG A 32 19.54 -11.68 -2.72
N PHE A 33 18.71 -11.53 -1.71
CA PHE A 33 18.18 -10.23 -1.29
C PHE A 33 19.31 -9.28 -0.86
N TYR A 34 20.27 -9.75 -0.04
CA TYR A 34 21.37 -8.92 0.43
C TYR A 34 22.47 -8.74 -0.62
N GLY A 35 22.76 -9.76 -1.42
CA GLY A 35 23.83 -9.70 -2.40
C GLY A 35 23.49 -9.00 -3.71
N ALA A 36 22.26 -9.19 -4.21
CA ALA A 36 21.83 -8.66 -5.50
C ALA A 36 20.75 -7.56 -5.37
N GLY A 37 20.30 -7.27 -4.14
CA GLY A 37 19.28 -6.26 -3.85
C GLY A 37 17.83 -6.76 -4.01
N PRO A 38 16.86 -5.95 -3.55
CA PRO A 38 15.45 -6.34 -3.57
C PRO A 38 14.89 -6.57 -4.98
N GLU A 39 15.40 -5.86 -5.97
CA GLU A 39 15.00 -5.98 -7.39
C GLU A 39 15.32 -7.35 -8.01
N ALA A 40 16.19 -8.13 -7.37
CA ALA A 40 16.51 -9.49 -7.82
C ALA A 40 15.45 -10.52 -7.42
N LEU A 41 14.48 -10.13 -6.60
CA LEU A 41 13.37 -10.98 -6.16
C LEU A 41 12.11 -10.65 -6.93
N SER A 42 11.39 -11.69 -7.35
CA SER A 42 10.03 -11.54 -7.86
C SER A 42 9.05 -11.23 -6.73
N ASP A 43 7.86 -10.71 -7.06
CA ASP A 43 6.80 -10.38 -6.07
C ASP A 43 6.50 -11.55 -5.13
N TYR A 44 6.44 -12.79 -5.66
CA TYR A 44 6.14 -13.94 -4.81
C TYR A 44 7.30 -14.28 -3.85
N GLU A 45 8.53 -14.11 -4.27
CA GLU A 45 9.73 -14.34 -3.44
C GLU A 45 9.86 -13.29 -2.35
N LEU A 46 9.55 -12.03 -2.68
CA LEU A 46 9.51 -10.95 -1.71
C LEU A 46 8.40 -11.19 -0.68
N LEU A 47 7.20 -11.60 -1.12
CA LEU A 47 6.10 -11.95 -0.23
C LEU A 47 6.41 -13.17 0.63
N GLU A 48 7.04 -14.19 0.04
CA GLU A 48 7.51 -15.37 0.76
C GLU A 48 8.46 -14.98 1.90
N MET A 49 9.45 -14.14 1.60
CA MET A 49 10.43 -13.66 2.58
C MET A 49 9.77 -12.79 3.67
N ALA A 50 8.80 -11.98 3.30
CA ALA A 50 8.00 -11.18 4.23
C ALA A 50 7.21 -12.03 5.23
N LEU A 51 6.82 -13.24 4.85
CA LEU A 51 6.08 -14.18 5.70
C LEU A 51 6.97 -15.04 6.62
N PHE A 52 8.30 -15.06 6.43
CA PHE A 52 9.20 -15.87 7.26
C PHE A 52 9.05 -15.66 8.77
N PRO A 53 8.94 -14.41 9.29
CA PRO A 53 8.77 -14.19 10.72
C PRO A 53 7.46 -14.75 11.27
N ALA A 54 6.39 -14.69 10.47
CA ALA A 54 5.06 -15.17 10.87
C ALA A 54 4.93 -16.70 10.81
N LEU A 55 5.74 -17.35 9.97
CA LEU A 55 5.68 -18.80 9.72
C LEU A 55 7.09 -19.43 9.80
N PRO A 56 7.76 -19.43 10.97
CA PRO A 56 9.17 -19.80 11.08
C PRO A 56 9.48 -21.26 10.71
N ARG A 57 8.50 -22.16 10.87
CA ARG A 57 8.69 -23.61 10.66
C ARG A 57 7.89 -24.17 9.48
N ARG A 58 7.21 -23.34 8.69
CA ARG A 58 6.38 -23.77 7.54
C ARG A 58 6.98 -23.28 6.24
N ASP A 59 6.76 -24.03 5.18
CA ASP A 59 7.00 -23.53 3.82
C ASP A 59 6.02 -22.38 3.53
N THR A 60 6.59 -21.21 3.21
CA THR A 60 5.83 -19.98 2.93
C THR A 60 5.48 -19.82 1.45
N LYS A 61 6.16 -20.56 0.57
CA LYS A 61 5.99 -20.47 -0.88
C LYS A 61 4.57 -20.79 -1.36
N PRO A 62 3.89 -21.85 -0.88
CA PRO A 62 2.51 -22.11 -1.27
C PRO A 62 1.57 -20.97 -0.91
N LEU A 63 1.68 -20.43 0.32
CA LEU A 63 0.86 -19.33 0.79
C LEU A 63 1.10 -18.05 -0.01
N ALA A 64 2.37 -17.71 -0.29
CA ALA A 64 2.70 -16.53 -1.10
C ALA A 64 2.09 -16.62 -2.50
N LYS A 65 2.14 -17.79 -3.14
CA LYS A 65 1.51 -18.02 -4.46
C LYS A 65 -0.01 -17.90 -4.41
N VAL A 66 -0.66 -18.44 -3.38
CA VAL A 66 -2.11 -18.34 -3.23
C VAL A 66 -2.52 -16.88 -3.02
N LEU A 67 -1.82 -16.14 -2.19
CA LEU A 67 -2.08 -14.72 -1.95
C LEU A 67 -1.96 -13.90 -3.25
N LEU A 68 -0.89 -14.06 -4.02
CA LEU A 68 -0.73 -13.36 -5.29
C LEU A 68 -1.78 -13.77 -6.33
N LYS A 69 -2.15 -15.05 -6.37
CA LYS A 69 -3.23 -15.52 -7.25
C LYS A 69 -4.58 -14.90 -6.89
N THR A 70 -4.84 -14.70 -5.58
CA THR A 70 -6.11 -14.15 -5.08
C THR A 70 -6.22 -12.65 -5.25
N PHE A 71 -5.13 -11.92 -5.04
CA PHE A 71 -5.15 -10.46 -4.99
C PHE A 71 -4.47 -9.78 -6.19
N GLY A 72 -3.62 -10.49 -6.94
CA GLY A 72 -3.00 -10.01 -8.18
C GLY A 72 -1.54 -9.62 -8.03
N SER A 73 -1.19 -8.67 -7.18
CA SER A 73 0.17 -8.16 -7.00
C SER A 73 0.59 -8.10 -5.53
N PHE A 74 1.90 -7.92 -5.28
CA PHE A 74 2.42 -7.69 -3.93
C PHE A 74 1.73 -6.49 -3.24
N ALA A 75 1.53 -5.39 -3.98
CA ALA A 75 0.88 -4.20 -3.47
C ALA A 75 -0.58 -4.47 -3.07
N GLU A 76 -1.32 -5.22 -3.89
CA GLU A 76 -2.70 -5.59 -3.57
C GLU A 76 -2.80 -6.52 -2.38
N VAL A 77 -1.85 -7.45 -2.20
CA VAL A 77 -1.79 -8.30 -1.01
C VAL A 77 -1.59 -7.48 0.26
N ILE A 78 -0.59 -6.59 0.30
CA ILE A 78 -0.31 -5.82 1.54
C ILE A 78 -1.43 -4.84 1.88
N HIS A 79 -2.16 -4.34 0.89
CA HIS A 79 -3.29 -3.43 1.08
C HIS A 79 -4.64 -4.13 1.24
N ALA A 80 -4.75 -5.43 0.96
CA ALA A 80 -5.99 -6.19 1.06
C ALA A 80 -6.67 -6.04 2.44
N PRO A 81 -8.01 -5.93 2.51
CA PRO A 81 -8.74 -5.90 3.76
C PRO A 81 -8.47 -7.11 4.62
N VAL A 82 -8.42 -6.92 5.95
CA VAL A 82 -8.19 -8.03 6.90
C VAL A 82 -9.25 -9.13 6.72
N ALA A 83 -10.51 -8.76 6.48
CA ALA A 83 -11.58 -9.72 6.23
C ALA A 83 -11.29 -10.61 5.02
N ARG A 84 -10.83 -10.01 3.91
CA ARG A 84 -10.48 -10.73 2.69
C ARG A 84 -9.23 -11.60 2.85
N LEU A 85 -8.24 -11.13 3.61
CA LEU A 85 -7.06 -11.93 3.94
C LEU A 85 -7.44 -13.19 4.72
N ARG A 86 -8.39 -13.09 5.67
CA ARG A 86 -8.87 -14.24 6.47
C ARG A 86 -9.56 -15.33 5.65
N GLU A 87 -10.07 -15.01 4.47
CA GLU A 87 -10.70 -15.96 3.55
C GLU A 87 -9.66 -16.87 2.85
N VAL A 88 -8.37 -16.50 2.88
CA VAL A 88 -7.31 -17.25 2.20
C VAL A 88 -6.94 -18.47 3.02
N GLU A 89 -7.04 -19.65 2.42
CA GLU A 89 -6.67 -20.90 3.07
C GLU A 89 -5.19 -20.92 3.49
N GLY A 90 -4.95 -21.35 4.73
CA GLY A 90 -3.60 -21.48 5.28
C GLY A 90 -3.00 -20.19 5.86
N ILE A 91 -3.68 -19.05 5.77
CA ILE A 91 -3.28 -17.82 6.43
C ILE A 91 -3.70 -17.83 7.91
N GLY A 92 -2.84 -17.31 8.77
CA GLY A 92 -3.15 -17.12 10.20
C GLY A 92 -2.97 -15.65 10.60
N GLU A 93 -3.46 -15.28 11.78
CA GLU A 93 -3.40 -13.90 12.30
C GLU A 93 -1.96 -13.33 12.31
N ALA A 94 -0.95 -14.16 12.61
CA ALA A 94 0.45 -13.72 12.56
C ALA A 94 0.87 -13.28 11.16
N SER A 95 0.44 -13.99 10.12
CA SER A 95 0.71 -13.64 8.72
C SER A 95 -0.04 -12.37 8.31
N ILE A 96 -1.30 -12.23 8.73
CA ILE A 96 -2.10 -11.02 8.47
C ILE A 96 -1.45 -9.81 9.14
N ASN A 97 -1.04 -9.93 10.40
CA ASN A 97 -0.36 -8.86 11.12
C ASN A 97 0.95 -8.44 10.43
N GLN A 98 1.74 -9.40 9.95
CA GLN A 98 2.98 -9.13 9.21
C GLN A 98 2.70 -8.37 7.90
N ILE A 99 1.69 -8.81 7.14
CA ILE A 99 1.25 -8.15 5.90
C ILE A 99 0.80 -6.70 6.18
N LYS A 100 -0.04 -6.50 7.20
CA LYS A 100 -0.53 -5.16 7.56
C LYS A 100 0.56 -4.26 8.14
N LEU A 101 1.55 -4.81 8.82
CA LEU A 101 2.73 -4.07 9.28
C LEU A 101 3.55 -3.51 8.11
N LEU A 102 3.74 -4.28 7.04
CA LEU A 102 4.43 -3.82 5.83
C LEU A 102 3.69 -2.65 5.18
N ALA A 103 2.37 -2.76 5.03
CA ALA A 103 1.55 -1.66 4.50
C ALA A 103 1.66 -0.39 5.37
N ALA A 104 1.59 -0.55 6.70
CA ALA A 104 1.71 0.56 7.62
C ALA A 104 3.11 1.21 7.59
N ALA A 105 4.17 0.41 7.46
CA ALA A 105 5.54 0.90 7.34
C ALA A 105 5.73 1.68 6.04
N ALA A 106 5.33 1.12 4.90
CA ALA A 106 5.39 1.79 3.60
C ALA A 106 4.66 3.14 3.62
N SER A 107 3.44 3.17 4.18
CA SER A 107 2.67 4.42 4.33
C SER A 107 3.38 5.46 5.20
N ARG A 108 4.03 5.04 6.30
CA ARG A 108 4.76 5.96 7.19
C ARG A 108 6.04 6.50 6.55
N VAL A 109 6.76 5.66 5.80
CA VAL A 109 7.96 6.09 5.07
C VAL A 109 7.59 7.15 4.03
N ALA A 110 6.58 6.87 3.20
CA ALA A 110 6.09 7.84 2.22
C ALA A 110 5.68 9.17 2.87
N LYS A 111 4.91 9.12 3.97
CA LYS A 111 4.54 10.33 4.75
C LYS A 111 5.75 11.04 5.36
N GLY A 112 6.74 10.30 5.83
CA GLY A 112 7.97 10.84 6.43
C GLY A 112 8.86 11.53 5.39
N GLU A 113 8.98 10.99 4.21
CA GLU A 113 9.74 11.59 3.09
C GLU A 113 9.12 12.90 2.62
N ILE A 114 7.79 12.99 2.57
CA ILE A 114 7.10 14.24 2.23
C ILE A 114 7.27 15.31 3.31
N LYS A 115 7.18 14.94 4.59
CA LYS A 115 7.49 15.88 5.68
C LYS A 115 8.97 16.31 5.70
N ARG A 116 9.89 15.49 5.20
CA ARG A 116 11.33 15.83 5.07
C ARG A 116 11.64 16.60 3.81
N LYS A 117 11.03 16.27 2.70
CA LYS A 117 11.07 17.05 1.45
C LYS A 117 10.03 18.16 1.53
N ILE A 118 10.18 19.07 2.48
CA ILE A 118 9.38 20.26 2.75
C ILE A 118 9.28 21.23 1.54
N ALA A 119 9.52 20.77 0.41
CA ALA A 119 9.06 21.30 -0.86
C ALA A 119 8.53 20.10 -1.62
N LEU A 120 7.30 20.13 -2.07
CA LEU A 120 6.83 19.22 -3.11
C LEU A 120 7.73 19.47 -4.34
N SER A 121 8.93 18.87 -4.31
CA SER A 121 10.02 19.19 -5.21
C SER A 121 9.74 18.67 -6.61
N SER A 122 8.83 17.70 -6.73
CA SER A 122 8.30 17.27 -8.01
C SER A 122 6.84 16.85 -7.91
N TRP A 123 6.12 17.02 -9.01
CA TRP A 123 4.74 16.56 -9.14
C TRP A 123 4.62 15.04 -8.97
N ASN A 124 5.62 14.29 -9.41
CA ASN A 124 5.67 12.84 -9.26
C ASN A 124 5.69 12.39 -7.79
N ASP A 125 6.39 13.12 -6.90
CA ASP A 125 6.42 12.82 -5.47
C ASP A 125 5.02 12.97 -4.83
N VAL A 126 4.23 13.97 -5.27
CA VAL A 126 2.84 14.15 -4.83
C VAL A 126 1.98 12.98 -5.25
N ILE A 127 2.08 12.58 -6.50
CA ILE A 127 1.31 11.46 -7.05
C ILE A 127 1.62 10.16 -6.34
N GLU A 128 2.90 9.86 -6.15
CA GLU A 128 3.34 8.65 -5.46
C GLU A 128 2.84 8.62 -4.01
N TYR A 129 2.92 9.73 -3.31
CA TYR A 129 2.35 9.86 -1.97
C TYR A 129 0.85 9.56 -1.93
N CYS A 130 0.10 10.21 -2.81
CA CYS A 130 -1.35 10.01 -2.88
C CYS A 130 -1.69 8.55 -3.21
N ARG A 131 -1.00 7.95 -4.18
CA ARG A 131 -1.20 6.56 -4.56
C ARG A 131 -0.91 5.60 -3.41
N THR A 132 0.23 5.75 -2.75
CA THR A 132 0.61 4.89 -1.61
C THR A 132 -0.41 4.95 -0.48
N GLY A 133 -1.01 6.13 -0.26
CA GLY A 133 -1.97 6.33 0.82
C GLY A 133 -3.41 5.95 0.52
N MET A 134 -3.81 5.93 -0.76
CA MET A 134 -5.23 5.92 -1.13
C MET A 134 -5.61 4.92 -2.23
N ALA A 135 -4.69 4.49 -3.11
CA ALA A 135 -5.03 3.68 -4.29
C ALA A 135 -5.73 2.34 -3.96
N PHE A 136 -5.46 1.81 -2.77
CA PHE A 136 -5.99 0.51 -2.32
C PHE A 136 -7.02 0.64 -1.20
N ALA A 137 -7.53 1.84 -0.95
CA ALA A 137 -8.59 2.03 0.03
C ALA A 137 -9.94 1.50 -0.50
N ASP A 138 -10.64 0.72 0.33
CA ASP A 138 -11.92 0.09 -0.03
C ASP A 138 -13.07 1.08 -0.11
N LYS A 139 -12.89 2.25 0.48
CA LYS A 139 -13.86 3.33 0.52
C LYS A 139 -13.31 4.55 -0.17
N GLU A 140 -14.18 5.27 -0.84
CA GLU A 140 -13.85 6.57 -1.37
C GLU A 140 -13.48 7.53 -0.23
N GLN A 141 -12.34 8.18 -0.36
CA GLN A 141 -11.85 9.20 0.57
C GLN A 141 -11.56 10.46 -0.21
N PHE A 142 -12.00 11.58 0.31
CA PHE A 142 -11.60 12.90 -0.17
C PHE A 142 -10.59 13.50 0.78
N ARG A 143 -9.43 13.87 0.24
CA ARG A 143 -8.27 14.36 0.97
C ARG A 143 -7.85 15.72 0.45
N LEU A 144 -7.37 16.56 1.35
CA LEU A 144 -6.84 17.88 1.04
C LEU A 144 -5.39 17.98 1.49
N LEU A 145 -4.54 18.42 0.57
CA LEU A 145 -3.18 18.84 0.87
C LEU A 145 -3.16 20.37 0.91
N PHE A 146 -2.86 20.94 2.07
CA PHE A 146 -2.77 22.38 2.30
C PHE A 146 -1.33 22.82 2.17
N LEU A 147 -1.07 23.88 1.37
CA LEU A 147 0.27 24.33 1.05
C LEU A 147 0.46 25.80 1.44
N ASP A 148 1.69 26.13 1.84
CA ASP A 148 2.10 27.51 2.06
C ASP A 148 2.51 28.20 0.72
N LYS A 149 2.92 29.47 0.82
CA LYS A 149 3.39 30.28 -0.34
C LYS A 149 4.65 29.73 -1.02
N ARG A 150 5.35 28.77 -0.38
CA ARG A 150 6.52 28.09 -0.95
C ARG A 150 6.18 26.70 -1.48
N ASN A 151 4.89 26.39 -1.56
CA ASN A 151 4.36 25.06 -1.88
C ASN A 151 4.82 23.97 -0.89
N GLN A 152 5.09 24.35 0.36
CA GLN A 152 5.38 23.39 1.43
C GLN A 152 4.09 22.87 2.03
N LEU A 153 4.05 21.58 2.32
CA LEU A 153 2.89 20.95 2.93
C LEU A 153 2.72 21.39 4.38
N ILE A 154 1.63 22.12 4.66
CA ILE A 154 1.22 22.54 6.00
C ILE A 154 0.47 21.40 6.69
N ALA A 155 -0.52 20.85 6.00
CA ALA A 155 -1.37 19.79 6.52
C ALA A 155 -1.85 18.85 5.40
N ASP A 156 -2.12 17.61 5.78
CA ASP A 156 -2.72 16.56 4.96
C ASP A 156 -3.91 15.99 5.74
N GLU A 157 -5.12 16.26 5.28
CA GLU A 157 -6.33 15.93 6.01
C GLU A 157 -7.32 15.16 5.13
N VAL A 158 -7.83 14.06 5.67
CA VAL A 158 -9.00 13.37 5.09
C VAL A 158 -10.24 14.15 5.54
N GLN A 159 -10.90 14.79 4.60
CA GLN A 159 -12.11 15.57 4.87
C GLN A 159 -13.34 14.68 5.04
N GLN A 160 -13.40 13.64 4.23
CA GLN A 160 -14.51 12.68 4.30
C GLN A 160 -14.06 11.28 3.87
N THR A 161 -14.77 10.30 4.44
CA THR A 161 -14.76 8.91 4.00
C THR A 161 -16.20 8.50 3.72
N GLY A 162 -16.52 8.24 2.45
CA GLY A 162 -17.87 7.94 2.00
C GLY A 162 -18.17 6.45 1.88
N THR A 163 -19.38 6.14 1.43
CA THR A 163 -19.78 4.85 0.86
C THR A 163 -19.28 4.75 -0.58
N ILE A 164 -19.41 3.58 -1.20
CA ILE A 164 -18.80 3.19 -2.48
C ILE A 164 -19.05 4.19 -3.63
N ASP A 165 -20.10 5.00 -3.59
CA ASP A 165 -20.54 5.80 -4.74
C ASP A 165 -20.59 7.33 -4.55
N HIS A 166 -20.42 7.87 -3.33
CA HIS A 166 -20.48 9.33 -3.14
C HIS A 166 -19.89 9.80 -1.81
N THR A 167 -18.97 10.73 -1.90
CA THR A 167 -18.43 11.48 -0.75
C THR A 167 -18.78 12.95 -0.91
N PRO A 168 -19.83 13.46 -0.23
CA PRO A 168 -20.22 14.87 -0.36
C PRO A 168 -19.12 15.76 0.20
N VAL A 169 -18.51 16.58 -0.65
CA VAL A 169 -17.53 17.59 -0.28
C VAL A 169 -18.20 18.96 -0.33
N TYR A 170 -18.14 19.68 0.77
CA TYR A 170 -18.70 21.03 0.86
C TYR A 170 -17.61 22.08 0.62
N PRO A 171 -17.64 22.82 -0.50
CA PRO A 171 -16.62 23.83 -0.81
C PRO A 171 -16.36 24.83 0.33
N ARG A 172 -17.40 25.24 1.05
CA ARG A 172 -17.28 26.14 2.21
C ARG A 172 -16.39 25.59 3.33
N GLU A 173 -16.46 24.27 3.61
CA GLU A 173 -15.65 23.65 4.66
C GLU A 173 -14.19 23.53 4.21
N VAL A 174 -13.96 23.23 2.94
CA VAL A 174 -12.60 23.22 2.34
C VAL A 174 -11.95 24.60 2.48
N ILE A 175 -12.67 25.66 2.11
CA ILE A 175 -12.14 27.03 2.17
C ILE A 175 -11.96 27.50 3.62
N LYS A 176 -12.94 27.23 4.48
CA LYS A 176 -12.81 27.51 5.92
C LYS A 176 -11.52 26.90 6.48
N ARG A 177 -11.29 25.62 6.19
CA ARG A 177 -10.11 24.94 6.69
C ARG A 177 -8.81 25.49 6.12
N ALA A 178 -8.80 25.86 4.84
CA ALA A 178 -7.65 26.51 4.20
C ALA A 178 -7.30 27.86 4.89
N LEU A 179 -8.31 28.66 5.21
CA LEU A 179 -8.11 29.94 5.93
C LEU A 179 -7.61 29.72 7.37
N GLU A 180 -8.17 28.76 8.11
CA GLU A 180 -7.70 28.39 9.46
C GLU A 180 -6.23 28.00 9.47
N LEU A 181 -5.77 27.29 8.46
CA LEU A 181 -4.38 26.86 8.30
C LEU A 181 -3.48 27.92 7.64
N SER A 182 -4.04 29.08 7.25
CA SER A 182 -3.32 30.10 6.48
C SER A 182 -2.68 29.52 5.20
N ALA A 183 -3.32 28.55 4.59
CA ALA A 183 -2.88 27.93 3.35
C ALA A 183 -3.07 28.90 2.18
N THR A 184 -2.09 28.95 1.29
CA THR A 184 -2.14 29.77 0.06
C THR A 184 -2.41 28.92 -1.19
N ALA A 185 -2.29 27.61 -1.07
CA ALA A 185 -2.64 26.69 -2.15
C ALA A 185 -3.19 25.36 -1.61
N LEU A 186 -3.93 24.66 -2.47
CA LEU A 186 -4.56 23.38 -2.22
C LEU A 186 -4.26 22.40 -3.34
N ILE A 187 -4.11 21.12 -2.99
CA ILE A 187 -4.26 20.01 -3.90
C ILE A 187 -5.42 19.16 -3.37
N LEU A 188 -6.40 18.93 -4.23
CA LEU A 188 -7.52 18.04 -3.93
C LEU A 188 -7.15 16.63 -4.38
N VAL A 189 -7.47 15.63 -3.59
CA VAL A 189 -7.18 14.23 -3.93
C VAL A 189 -8.36 13.37 -3.51
N HIS A 190 -8.82 12.49 -4.39
CA HIS A 190 -9.68 11.40 -3.99
C HIS A 190 -9.33 10.10 -4.70
N ASN A 191 -9.76 8.97 -4.15
CA ASN A 191 -9.56 7.68 -4.75
C ASN A 191 -10.86 7.08 -5.27
N HIS A 192 -10.74 6.36 -6.39
CA HIS A 192 -11.82 5.52 -6.89
C HIS A 192 -11.55 4.06 -6.51
N PRO A 193 -12.34 3.46 -5.61
CA PRO A 193 -12.22 2.04 -5.23
C PRO A 193 -12.40 1.07 -6.41
N SER A 194 -13.11 1.48 -7.46
CA SER A 194 -13.24 0.73 -8.72
C SER A 194 -11.90 0.48 -9.41
N GLY A 195 -10.90 1.33 -9.14
CA GLY A 195 -9.58 1.29 -9.77
C GLY A 195 -9.45 2.17 -11.02
N ASP A 196 -10.54 2.65 -11.60
CA ASP A 196 -10.53 3.57 -12.74
C ASP A 196 -10.47 5.02 -12.24
N PRO A 197 -9.39 5.78 -12.55
CA PRO A 197 -9.24 7.17 -12.11
C PRO A 197 -10.00 8.18 -12.98
N THR A 198 -10.84 7.76 -13.90
CA THR A 198 -11.57 8.68 -14.78
C THR A 198 -12.46 9.62 -13.97
N PRO A 199 -12.33 10.97 -14.15
CA PRO A 199 -13.15 11.94 -13.42
C PRO A 199 -14.64 11.83 -13.77
N SER A 200 -15.50 11.86 -12.76
CA SER A 200 -16.93 12.03 -12.97
C SER A 200 -17.29 13.50 -13.22
N GLN A 201 -18.49 13.76 -13.76
CA GLN A 201 -19.00 15.12 -13.90
C GLN A 201 -19.17 15.82 -12.54
N ALA A 202 -19.50 15.04 -11.49
CA ALA A 202 -19.61 15.56 -10.13
C ALA A 202 -18.26 16.05 -9.60
N ASP A 203 -17.17 15.32 -9.85
CA ASP A 203 -15.80 15.71 -9.46
C ASP A 203 -15.39 17.03 -10.12
N ILE A 204 -15.68 17.16 -11.42
CA ILE A 204 -15.37 18.38 -12.18
C ILE A 204 -16.16 19.57 -11.64
N HIS A 205 -17.47 19.41 -11.42
CA HIS A 205 -18.33 20.48 -10.91
C HIS A 205 -17.93 20.92 -9.50
N MET A 206 -17.70 19.97 -8.59
CA MET A 206 -17.26 20.24 -7.23
C MET A 206 -15.91 20.96 -7.21
N THR A 207 -14.95 20.51 -8.02
CA THR A 207 -13.64 21.14 -8.12
C THR A 207 -13.74 22.57 -8.63
N ARG A 208 -14.53 22.81 -9.67
CA ARG A 208 -14.77 24.16 -10.20
C ARG A 208 -15.41 25.08 -9.18
N ALA A 209 -16.35 24.57 -8.38
CA ALA A 209 -16.98 25.35 -7.30
C ALA A 209 -15.95 25.74 -6.23
N ILE A 210 -15.02 24.84 -5.87
CA ILE A 210 -13.93 25.15 -4.94
C ILE A 210 -12.99 26.21 -5.55
N VAL A 211 -12.58 26.07 -6.81
CA VAL A 211 -11.73 27.04 -7.52
C VAL A 211 -12.37 28.43 -7.54
N GLN A 212 -13.65 28.52 -7.87
CA GLN A 212 -14.40 29.80 -7.90
C GLN A 212 -14.42 30.52 -6.56
N ILE A 213 -14.52 29.80 -5.45
CA ILE A 213 -14.55 30.38 -4.10
C ILE A 213 -13.12 30.68 -3.62
N ALA A 214 -12.15 29.82 -3.91
CA ALA A 214 -10.76 29.95 -3.47
C ALA A 214 -10.05 31.16 -4.10
N THR A 215 -10.21 31.32 -5.41
CA THR A 215 -9.50 32.33 -6.20
C THR A 215 -9.66 33.75 -5.68
N PRO A 216 -10.86 34.28 -5.38
CA PRO A 216 -11.05 35.63 -4.82
C PRO A 216 -10.42 35.81 -3.44
N LEU A 217 -10.17 34.72 -2.71
CA LEU A 217 -9.54 34.72 -1.38
C LEU A 217 -8.02 34.56 -1.44
N GLY A 218 -7.43 34.56 -2.64
CA GLY A 218 -5.99 34.39 -2.84
C GLY A 218 -5.49 32.98 -2.61
N ILE A 219 -6.38 31.98 -2.63
CA ILE A 219 -6.02 30.57 -2.47
C ILE A 219 -6.04 29.90 -3.84
N SER A 220 -4.91 29.32 -4.23
CA SER A 220 -4.77 28.62 -5.51
C SER A 220 -5.14 27.14 -5.37
N VAL A 221 -5.96 26.60 -6.25
CA VAL A 221 -6.12 25.14 -6.40
C VAL A 221 -5.11 24.67 -7.44
N HIS A 222 -4.06 23.98 -7.00
CA HIS A 222 -2.99 23.53 -7.90
C HIS A 222 -3.46 22.41 -8.81
N ASP A 223 -4.21 21.46 -8.30
CA ASP A 223 -4.82 20.38 -9.06
C ASP A 223 -5.91 19.65 -8.25
N HIS A 224 -6.63 18.79 -8.94
CA HIS A 224 -7.42 17.72 -8.36
C HIS A 224 -6.95 16.39 -8.95
N ILE A 225 -6.41 15.52 -8.11
CA ILE A 225 -5.85 14.22 -8.47
C ILE A 225 -6.85 13.13 -8.09
N ILE A 226 -7.22 12.31 -9.05
CA ILE A 226 -8.01 11.11 -8.80
C ILE A 226 -7.09 9.91 -8.86
N VAL A 227 -7.10 9.09 -7.82
CA VAL A 227 -6.21 7.94 -7.67
C VAL A 227 -7.00 6.64 -7.81
N GLY A 228 -6.54 5.77 -8.68
CA GLY A 228 -7.03 4.40 -8.82
C GLY A 228 -5.90 3.38 -8.72
N LYS A 229 -6.25 2.11 -8.61
CA LYS A 229 -5.27 1.00 -8.62
C LYS A 229 -4.43 1.01 -9.90
N ASN A 230 -5.06 1.35 -11.02
CA ASN A 230 -4.45 1.28 -12.36
C ASN A 230 -3.76 2.58 -12.79
N GLY A 231 -3.76 3.62 -11.94
CA GLY A 231 -3.14 4.89 -12.31
C GLY A 231 -3.72 6.07 -11.53
N HIS A 232 -3.57 7.25 -12.13
CA HIS A 232 -4.14 8.50 -11.62
C HIS A 232 -4.60 9.38 -12.77
N ALA A 233 -5.50 10.30 -12.49
CA ALA A 233 -5.89 11.39 -13.38
C ALA A 233 -5.67 12.75 -12.69
N SER A 234 -5.25 13.74 -13.47
CA SER A 234 -5.10 15.13 -13.06
C SER A 234 -6.13 15.96 -13.80
N LEU A 235 -7.03 16.64 -13.11
CA LEU A 235 -8.04 17.47 -13.74
C LEU A 235 -7.39 18.67 -14.45
N LYS A 236 -6.34 19.22 -13.88
CA LYS A 236 -5.57 20.30 -14.51
C LYS A 236 -4.81 19.82 -15.76
N GLY A 237 -4.17 18.64 -15.67
CA GLY A 237 -3.51 18.03 -16.82
C GLY A 237 -4.47 17.72 -17.96
N MET A 238 -5.70 17.40 -17.65
CA MET A 238 -6.80 17.17 -18.61
C MET A 238 -7.48 18.48 -19.06
N LYS A 239 -7.08 19.65 -18.55
CA LYS A 239 -7.66 20.97 -18.83
C LYS A 239 -9.14 21.08 -18.44
N LEU A 240 -9.55 20.42 -17.38
CA LEU A 240 -10.92 20.41 -16.87
C LEU A 240 -11.17 21.50 -15.81
N ILE A 241 -10.07 22.05 -15.27
CA ILE A 241 -10.05 23.16 -14.30
C ILE A 241 -8.96 24.16 -14.66
#